data_a3f3807a63d3b3fe298015a959477d7e
#
_entry.id   a3f3807a63d3b3fe298015a959477d7e
#
_cell.length_a   1.000
_cell.length_b   1.000
_cell.length_c   1.000
_cell.angle_alpha   90.00
_cell.angle_beta   90.00
_cell.angle_gamma   90.00
#
_symmetry.space_group_name_H-M   'P 1'
#
loop_
_entity.id
_entity.type
_entity.pdbx_description
1 polymer ?
#
loop_
_entity_poly.entity_id
_entity_poly.type
_entity_poly.pdbx_seq_one_letter_code
_entity_poly.pdbx_strand_id
1 'polypeptide(L)'
;MSLTFVHHHTELTALGAPRLGDADALAGLVIAAASAVGLQGHGPPVAKSGPRGIAVVLVGHGGHLALHTIPEEGRAVIDLVAPAPADPKRAVEIILRRLSA
;
A
#
# COMPACT_ATOMS: atom_id res chain seq x y z
N MET A 1 10.31 -13.32 -24.56
CA MET A 1 10.32 -13.51 -23.11
C MET A 1 9.10 -12.84 -22.52
N SER A 2 8.32 -13.57 -21.76
CA SER A 2 7.14 -13.01 -21.11
C SER A 2 7.47 -12.57 -19.69
N LEU A 3 6.78 -11.51 -19.25
CA LEU A 3 6.89 -11.04 -17.86
C LEU A 3 5.94 -11.85 -16.98
N THR A 4 6.39 -12.12 -15.78
CA THR A 4 5.57 -12.73 -14.74
C THR A 4 5.28 -11.69 -13.66
N PHE A 5 4.03 -11.61 -13.25
CA PHE A 5 3.61 -10.67 -12.23
C PHE A 5 3.20 -11.40 -10.97
N VAL A 6 3.46 -10.74 -9.85
CA VAL A 6 2.91 -11.14 -8.55
C VAL A 6 1.72 -10.24 -8.28
N HIS A 7 0.57 -10.83 -7.95
CA HIS A 7 -0.61 -10.09 -7.54
C HIS A 7 -1.00 -10.55 -6.14
N HIS A 8 -1.07 -9.60 -5.22
CA HIS A 8 -1.41 -9.90 -3.83
C HIS A 8 -2.45 -8.90 -3.35
N HIS A 9 -3.48 -9.43 -2.73
CA HIS A 9 -4.58 -8.65 -2.19
C HIS A 9 -4.81 -9.11 -0.75
N THR A 10 -4.86 -8.16 0.17
CA THR A 10 -5.10 -8.49 1.57
C THR A 10 -5.83 -7.36 2.30
N GLU A 11 -6.48 -7.73 3.38
CA GLU A 11 -7.19 -6.80 4.26
C GLU A 11 -6.63 -6.94 5.67
N LEU A 12 -6.34 -5.81 6.30
CA LEU A 12 -5.90 -5.73 7.68
C LEU A 12 -7.03 -5.17 8.53
N THR A 13 -7.24 -5.76 9.70
CA THR A 13 -8.31 -5.35 10.61
C THR A 13 -7.77 -5.05 12.00
N ALA A 14 -8.63 -4.51 12.85
CA ALA A 14 -8.30 -4.20 14.24
C ALA A 14 -7.11 -3.23 14.37
N LEU A 15 -7.00 -2.31 13.42
CA LEU A 15 -5.96 -1.29 13.43
C LEU A 15 -6.45 -0.07 14.22
N GLY A 16 -5.58 0.49 15.05
CA GLY A 16 -5.94 1.63 15.88
C GLY A 16 -5.02 2.83 15.71
N ALA A 17 -4.11 2.78 14.77
CA ALA A 17 -3.10 3.83 14.62
C ALA A 17 -3.71 5.13 14.09
N PRO A 18 -3.31 6.28 14.64
CA PRO A 18 -3.76 7.59 14.12
C PRO A 18 -3.42 7.81 12.66
N ARG A 19 -2.40 7.14 12.16
CA ARG A 19 -1.95 7.26 10.77
C ARG A 19 -2.98 6.82 9.75
N LEU A 20 -3.98 6.04 10.16
CA LEU A 20 -5.05 5.62 9.25
C LEU A 20 -5.78 6.81 8.62
N GLY A 21 -5.80 7.95 9.29
CA GLY A 21 -6.42 9.16 8.80
C GLY A 21 -5.44 10.22 8.30
N ASP A 22 -4.16 9.88 8.15
CA ASP A 22 -3.11 10.83 7.77
C ASP A 22 -2.62 10.53 6.36
N ALA A 23 -3.12 11.29 5.38
CA ALA A 23 -2.80 11.05 3.97
C ALA A 23 -1.30 11.14 3.66
N ASP A 24 -0.60 12.09 4.25
CA ASP A 24 0.83 12.25 4.01
C ASP A 24 1.64 11.08 4.58
N ALA A 25 1.28 10.62 5.77
CA ALA A 25 1.92 9.45 6.37
C ALA A 25 1.67 8.21 5.54
N LEU A 26 0.45 8.04 5.02
CA LEU A 26 0.10 6.89 4.17
C LEU A 26 0.85 6.93 2.84
N ALA A 27 1.02 8.11 2.25
CA ALA A 27 1.78 8.26 1.03
C ALA A 27 3.24 7.83 1.24
N GLY A 28 3.88 8.27 2.32
CA GLY A 28 5.23 7.84 2.66
C GLY A 28 5.33 6.34 2.89
N LEU A 29 4.33 5.77 3.52
CA LEU A 29 4.28 4.33 3.80
C LEU A 29 4.17 3.51 2.50
N VAL A 30 3.36 3.96 1.56
CA VAL A 30 3.22 3.31 0.25
C VAL A 30 4.55 3.35 -0.51
N ILE A 31 5.26 4.47 -0.48
CA ILE A 31 6.58 4.58 -1.09
C ILE A 31 7.54 3.57 -0.48
N ALA A 32 7.59 3.49 0.85
CA ALA A 32 8.49 2.57 1.55
C ALA A 32 8.17 1.10 1.24
N ALA A 33 6.89 0.75 1.24
CA ALA A 33 6.47 -0.62 0.96
C ALA A 33 6.76 -1.03 -0.48
N ALA A 34 6.50 -0.14 -1.44
CA ALA A 34 6.79 -0.40 -2.84
C ALA A 34 8.29 -0.59 -3.07
N SER A 35 9.11 0.27 -2.45
CA SER A 35 10.55 0.17 -2.55
C SER A 35 11.06 -1.17 -2.02
N ALA A 36 10.49 -1.66 -0.94
CA ALA A 36 10.90 -2.92 -0.32
C ALA A 36 10.67 -4.14 -1.22
N VAL A 37 9.74 -4.06 -2.15
CA VAL A 37 9.48 -5.15 -3.10
C VAL A 37 10.03 -4.86 -4.49
N GLY A 38 10.82 -3.80 -4.63
CA GLY A 38 11.44 -3.44 -5.91
C GLY A 38 10.51 -2.81 -6.92
N LEU A 39 9.35 -2.34 -6.50
CA LEU A 39 8.43 -1.63 -7.38
C LEU A 39 8.82 -0.16 -7.45
N GLN A 40 9.40 0.23 -8.56
CA GLN A 40 9.84 1.59 -8.78
C GLN A 40 8.69 2.47 -9.27
N GLY A 41 8.41 3.56 -8.55
CA GLY A 41 7.32 4.46 -8.90
C GLY A 41 7.62 5.35 -10.07
N HIS A 42 6.56 5.71 -10.80
CA HIS A 42 6.62 6.69 -11.90
C HIS A 42 6.51 8.14 -11.40
N GLY A 43 6.47 8.34 -10.13
CA GLY A 43 6.31 9.64 -9.52
C GLY A 43 5.70 9.47 -8.14
N PRO A 44 5.29 10.57 -7.49
CA PRO A 44 4.71 10.48 -6.17
C PRO A 44 3.37 9.74 -6.20
N PRO A 45 2.99 9.09 -5.09
CA PRO A 45 1.68 8.47 -5.01
C PRO A 45 0.57 9.51 -5.03
N VAL A 46 -0.60 9.10 -5.51
CA VAL A 46 -1.81 9.92 -5.49
C VAL A 46 -2.64 9.53 -4.29
N ALA A 47 -3.03 10.51 -3.49
CA ALA A 47 -3.88 10.29 -2.33
C ALA A 47 -5.19 11.04 -2.49
N LYS A 48 -6.30 10.35 -2.22
CA LYS A 48 -7.64 10.94 -2.25
C LYS A 48 -8.37 10.57 -0.98
N SER A 49 -8.91 11.58 -0.31
CA SER A 49 -9.72 11.40 0.90
C SER A 49 -11.19 11.59 0.57
N GLY A 50 -12.02 10.83 1.25
CA GLY A 50 -13.47 10.91 1.07
C GLY A 50 -14.18 10.40 2.30
N PRO A 51 -15.52 10.30 2.25
CA PRO A 51 -16.29 9.87 3.41
C PRO A 51 -16.03 8.42 3.83
N ARG A 52 -15.41 7.63 2.94
CA ARG A 52 -15.12 6.22 3.24
C ARG A 52 -13.64 5.97 3.46
N GLY A 53 -12.87 7.00 3.80
CA GLY A 53 -11.47 6.85 4.12
C GLY A 53 -10.55 7.43 3.07
N ILE A 54 -9.33 6.93 3.05
CA ILE A 54 -8.26 7.47 2.21
C ILE A 54 -7.72 6.38 1.30
N ALA A 55 -7.66 6.66 0.00
CA ALA A 55 -7.03 5.77 -0.97
C ALA A 55 -5.71 6.40 -1.43
N VAL A 56 -4.64 5.62 -1.40
CA VAL A 56 -3.32 6.04 -1.86
C VAL A 56 -2.84 5.03 -2.88
N VAL A 57 -2.46 5.51 -4.06
CA VAL A 57 -2.01 4.63 -5.15
C VAL A 57 -0.68 5.10 -5.68
N LEU A 58 0.28 4.19 -5.72
CA LEU A 58 1.56 4.39 -6.40
C LEU A 58 1.50 3.62 -7.71
N VAL A 59 1.61 4.32 -8.82
CA VAL A 59 1.74 3.70 -10.14
C VAL A 59 3.23 3.51 -10.41
N GLY A 60 3.63 2.30 -10.69
CA GLY A 60 5.04 1.97 -10.86
C GLY A 60 5.35 1.39 -12.23
N HIS A 61 6.62 1.07 -12.42
CA HIS A 61 7.10 0.40 -13.62
C HIS A 61 6.69 -1.06 -13.59
N GLY A 62 5.65 -1.39 -14.36
CA GLY A 62 5.14 -2.76 -14.43
C GLY A 62 4.22 -3.17 -13.30
N GLY A 63 3.68 -2.22 -12.56
CA GLY A 63 2.77 -2.57 -11.47
C GLY A 63 2.25 -1.37 -10.71
N HIS A 64 1.64 -1.66 -9.59
CA HIS A 64 1.11 -0.62 -8.71
C HIS A 64 0.98 -1.14 -7.28
N LEU A 65 0.93 -0.22 -6.34
CA LEU A 65 0.59 -0.52 -4.95
C LEU A 65 -0.49 0.44 -4.50
N ALA A 66 -1.63 -0.10 -4.11
CA ALA A 66 -2.77 0.65 -3.62
C ALA A 66 -3.01 0.32 -2.16
N LEU A 67 -3.21 1.37 -1.35
CA LEU A 67 -3.54 1.25 0.06
C LEU A 67 -4.79 2.08 0.30
N HIS A 68 -5.83 1.44 0.84
CA HIS A 68 -7.06 2.14 1.21
C HIS A 68 -7.30 1.93 2.70
N THR A 69 -7.35 3.01 3.46
CA THR A 69 -7.63 2.93 4.89
C THR A 69 -9.04 3.40 5.18
N ILE A 70 -9.66 2.74 6.17
CA ILE A 70 -10.99 3.08 6.67
C ILE A 70 -10.83 3.32 8.16
N PRO A 71 -10.49 4.58 8.56
CA PRO A 71 -10.15 4.87 9.96
C PRO A 71 -11.25 4.53 10.96
N GLU A 72 -12.50 4.78 10.59
CA GLU A 72 -13.63 4.51 11.48
C GLU A 72 -13.79 3.04 11.82
N GLU A 73 -13.32 2.16 10.94
CA GLU A 73 -13.44 0.71 11.12
C GLU A 73 -12.13 0.05 11.53
N GLY A 74 -11.05 0.82 11.61
CA GLY A 74 -9.75 0.24 11.92
C GLY A 74 -9.26 -0.74 10.88
N ARG A 75 -9.56 -0.49 9.61
CA ARG A 75 -9.26 -1.41 8.51
C ARG A 75 -8.35 -0.76 7.46
N ALA A 76 -7.61 -1.60 6.78
CA ALA A 76 -6.85 -1.21 5.59
C ALA A 76 -6.91 -2.32 4.56
N VAL A 77 -7.01 -1.93 3.29
CA VAL A 77 -7.01 -2.86 2.16
C VAL A 77 -5.77 -2.58 1.33
N ILE A 78 -5.05 -3.63 0.96
CA ILE A 78 -3.81 -3.54 0.19
C ILE A 78 -3.98 -4.32 -1.09
N ASP A 79 -3.62 -3.70 -2.22
CA ASP A 79 -3.59 -4.37 -3.51
C ASP A 79 -2.25 -4.09 -4.18
N LEU A 80 -1.48 -5.13 -4.45
CA LEU A 80 -0.15 -5.03 -5.01
C LEU A 80 -0.05 -5.86 -6.28
N VAL A 81 0.41 -5.23 -7.36
CA VAL A 81 0.83 -5.91 -8.57
C VAL A 81 2.28 -5.48 -8.83
N ALA A 82 3.18 -6.43 -8.92
CA ALA A 82 4.60 -6.14 -9.16
C ALA A 82 5.23 -7.20 -10.05
N PRO A 83 6.27 -6.85 -10.82
CA PRO A 83 6.99 -7.84 -11.60
C PRO A 83 7.70 -8.85 -10.68
N ALA A 84 7.67 -10.12 -11.07
CA ALA A 84 8.42 -11.14 -10.36
C ALA A 84 9.93 -10.97 -10.62
N PRO A 85 10.79 -11.35 -9.65
CA PRO A 85 10.43 -11.88 -8.35
C PRO A 85 10.17 -10.77 -7.35
N ALA A 86 9.02 -10.74 -6.79
CA ALA A 86 8.69 -9.82 -5.70
C ALA A 86 8.05 -10.63 -4.59
N ASP A 87 8.41 -10.32 -3.35
CA ASP A 87 7.78 -10.95 -2.20
C ASP A 87 6.76 -9.98 -1.60
N PRO A 88 5.47 -10.15 -1.91
CA PRO A 88 4.44 -9.21 -1.44
C PRO A 88 4.33 -9.18 0.08
N LYS A 89 4.76 -10.23 0.77
CA LYS A 89 4.73 -10.27 2.23
C LYS A 89 5.57 -9.17 2.85
N ARG A 90 6.66 -8.77 2.20
CA ARG A 90 7.51 -7.71 2.72
C ARG A 90 6.78 -6.37 2.73
N ALA A 91 6.04 -6.06 1.67
CA ALA A 91 5.24 -4.84 1.61
C ALA A 91 4.15 -4.86 2.68
N VAL A 92 3.45 -5.98 2.81
CA VAL A 92 2.39 -6.13 3.82
C VAL A 92 2.94 -5.98 5.23
N GLU A 93 4.10 -6.57 5.52
CA GLU A 93 4.73 -6.46 6.85
C GLU A 93 5.07 -5.02 7.19
N ILE A 94 5.60 -4.27 6.24
CA ILE A 94 5.94 -2.86 6.46
C ILE A 94 4.69 -2.05 6.77
N ILE A 95 3.63 -2.26 5.99
CA ILE A 95 2.37 -1.54 6.18
C ILE A 95 1.74 -1.92 7.52
N LEU A 96 1.66 -3.21 7.81
CA LEU A 96 1.08 -3.70 9.06
C LEU A 96 1.81 -3.13 10.28
N ARG A 97 3.14 -3.17 10.25
CA ARG A 97 3.96 -2.69 11.36
C ARG A 97 3.71 -1.21 11.64
N ARG A 98 3.61 -0.41 10.59
CA ARG A 98 3.39 1.04 10.74
C ARG A 98 1.97 1.36 11.17
N LEU A 99 0.99 0.61 10.68
CA LEU A 99 -0.41 0.87 11.00
C LEU A 99 -0.86 0.24 12.32
N SER A 100 -0.07 -0.67 12.86
CA SER A 100 -0.38 -1.31 14.15
C SER A 100 0.28 -0.60 15.35
N ALA A 101 1.15 0.35 15.08
CA ALA A 101 1.91 1.03 16.12
C ALA A 101 1.11 2.08 16.85
#